data_2c34bb6c03bae7d872462f7f46f01af3
#
_entry.id   2c34bb6c03bae7d872462f7f46f01af3
#
_cell.length_a   1.000
_cell.length_b   1.000
_cell.length_c   1.000
_cell.angle_alpha   90.00
_cell.angle_beta   90.00
_cell.angle_gamma   90.00
#
_symmetry.space_group_name_H-M   'P 1'
#
loop_
_entity.id
_entity.type
_entity.pdbx_description
1 polymer ?
#
loop_
_entity_poly.entity_id
_entity_poly.type
_entity_poly.pdbx_seq_one_letter_code
_entity_poly.pdbx_strand_id
1 'polypeptide(L)'
;MEKQNKLHVYKQLHRMSLLIGALTILLPIIFWSKIPDEIPMHYNAAGVVDNWSNKSSLILLFFAVLMLMGVMSIAVYVVKVNMESKHSKEAEKSTMRIAYPIVVIMNLVVQLMFAYITFCSVTCRPLGRMFLPIFLTATFAPLGYLVYKCTKIQSTSNSQKLVYKRIEEAEAGEAKVYHTAIDWWLGLLLVACEVLFLYLVIEPIIKRGIIEWSMMLLAVGMSIMILPLFGIKYVLCSEHLLISMSLYGKLRVRYTDIVEVKKTNNPLSSAAMSLRRIQIDYVENDVHRMVLISPVKRKTFIEEIEQKRSKS
;
A
#
# COMPACT_ATOMS: atom_id res chain seq x y z
N MET A 1 -27.92 14.93 1.80
CA MET A 1 -27.70 15.29 0.38
C MET A 1 -26.21 15.36 -0.02
N GLU A 2 -25.37 16.13 0.63
CA GLU A 2 -23.94 16.31 0.26
C GLU A 2 -23.12 15.00 0.22
N LYS A 3 -23.33 14.10 1.16
CA LYS A 3 -22.59 12.82 1.27
C LYS A 3 -22.95 11.83 0.14
N GLN A 4 -24.22 11.82 -0.29
CA GLN A 4 -24.66 11.01 -1.44
C GLN A 4 -24.12 11.57 -2.75
N ASN A 5 -24.04 12.88 -2.87
CA ASN A 5 -23.50 13.56 -4.06
C ASN A 5 -22.01 13.26 -4.26
N LYS A 6 -21.21 13.29 -3.17
CA LYS A 6 -19.79 12.91 -3.22
C LYS A 6 -19.56 11.46 -3.65
N LEU A 7 -20.37 10.52 -3.14
CA LEU A 7 -20.26 9.11 -3.53
C LEU A 7 -20.59 8.89 -5.01
N HIS A 8 -21.58 9.64 -5.52
CA HIS A 8 -21.94 9.60 -6.94
C HIS A 8 -20.79 10.07 -7.83
N VAL A 9 -20.10 11.16 -7.47
CA VAL A 9 -18.93 11.67 -8.20
C VAL A 9 -17.83 10.61 -8.31
N TYR A 10 -17.48 9.92 -7.21
CA TYR A 10 -16.46 8.87 -7.25
C TYR A 10 -16.86 7.66 -8.09
N LYS A 11 -18.14 7.30 -8.12
CA LYS A 11 -18.66 6.27 -9.05
C LYS A 11 -18.47 6.69 -10.51
N GLN A 12 -18.71 7.95 -10.83
CA GLN A 12 -18.48 8.46 -12.19
C GLN A 12 -16.99 8.48 -12.55
N LEU A 13 -16.12 8.93 -11.64
CA LEU A 13 -14.68 8.89 -11.86
C LEU A 13 -14.15 7.46 -12.11
N HIS A 14 -14.68 6.47 -11.37
CA HIS A 14 -14.32 5.07 -11.63
C HIS A 14 -14.80 4.59 -13.01
N ARG A 15 -16.03 4.97 -13.44
CA ARG A 15 -16.51 4.64 -14.80
C ARG A 15 -15.65 5.32 -15.88
N MET A 16 -15.25 6.58 -15.64
CA MET A 16 -14.33 7.28 -16.54
C MET A 16 -12.97 6.58 -16.63
N SER A 17 -12.41 6.09 -15.53
CA SER A 17 -11.14 5.34 -15.57
C SER A 17 -11.27 4.06 -16.40
N LEU A 18 -12.38 3.32 -16.30
CA LEU A 18 -12.63 2.13 -17.11
C LEU A 18 -12.77 2.48 -18.60
N LEU A 19 -13.47 3.57 -18.91
CA LEU A 19 -13.62 4.05 -20.28
C LEU A 19 -12.27 4.45 -20.88
N ILE A 20 -11.44 5.19 -20.14
CA ILE A 20 -10.10 5.58 -20.58
C ILE A 20 -9.24 4.34 -20.82
N GLY A 21 -9.23 3.36 -19.90
CA GLY A 21 -8.49 2.11 -20.09
C GLY A 21 -8.96 1.33 -21.32
N ALA A 22 -10.26 1.23 -21.56
CA ALA A 22 -10.80 0.60 -22.75
C ALA A 22 -10.40 1.34 -24.03
N LEU A 23 -10.50 2.67 -24.06
CA LEU A 23 -10.09 3.47 -25.21
C LEU A 23 -8.59 3.39 -25.48
N THR A 24 -7.77 3.28 -24.45
CA THR A 24 -6.32 3.09 -24.56
C THR A 24 -5.95 1.84 -25.36
N ILE A 25 -6.76 0.80 -25.30
CA ILE A 25 -6.58 -0.45 -26.04
C ILE A 25 -7.29 -0.39 -27.40
N LEU A 26 -8.55 0.03 -27.41
CA LEU A 26 -9.39 -0.04 -28.62
C LEU A 26 -8.92 0.91 -29.72
N LEU A 27 -8.53 2.16 -29.39
CA LEU A 27 -8.12 3.13 -30.41
C LEU A 27 -6.89 2.67 -31.20
N PRO A 28 -5.78 2.20 -30.61
CA PRO A 28 -4.67 1.67 -31.37
C PRO A 28 -5.04 0.45 -32.23
N ILE A 29 -5.95 -0.42 -31.75
CA ILE A 29 -6.42 -1.57 -32.53
C ILE A 29 -7.21 -1.10 -33.76
N ILE A 30 -8.13 -0.14 -33.61
CA ILE A 30 -8.92 0.42 -34.71
C ILE A 30 -8.01 1.09 -35.76
N PHE A 31 -6.99 1.81 -35.31
CA PHE A 31 -6.07 2.53 -36.19
C PHE A 31 -4.77 1.78 -36.44
N TRP A 32 -4.72 0.45 -36.29
CA TRP A 32 -3.52 -0.38 -36.38
C TRP A 32 -2.72 -0.18 -37.66
N SER A 33 -3.39 -0.03 -38.80
CA SER A 33 -2.76 0.21 -40.12
C SER A 33 -2.07 1.58 -40.22
N LYS A 34 -2.42 2.53 -39.39
CA LYS A 34 -1.85 3.88 -39.36
C LYS A 34 -0.65 4.00 -38.40
N ILE A 35 -0.43 3.01 -37.54
CA ILE A 35 0.68 2.98 -36.59
C ILE A 35 1.95 2.54 -37.36
N PRO A 36 3.07 3.26 -37.20
CA PRO A 36 4.37 2.86 -37.77
C PRO A 36 4.76 1.45 -37.33
N ASP A 37 5.52 0.73 -38.14
CA ASP A 37 5.95 -0.64 -37.79
C ASP A 37 6.95 -0.66 -36.65
N GLU A 38 7.75 0.38 -36.47
CA GLU A 38 8.62 0.60 -35.30
C GLU A 38 8.09 1.75 -34.46
N ILE A 39 7.96 1.50 -33.17
CA ILE A 39 7.44 2.45 -32.17
C ILE A 39 8.33 2.52 -30.95
N PRO A 40 8.34 3.65 -30.21
CA PRO A 40 9.00 3.75 -28.92
C PRO A 40 8.36 2.80 -27.91
N MET A 41 9.16 1.93 -27.29
CA MET A 41 8.70 1.01 -26.26
C MET A 41 9.42 1.20 -24.92
N HIS A 42 10.52 1.95 -24.90
CA HIS A 42 11.18 2.35 -23.68
C HIS A 42 11.57 3.83 -23.73
N TYR A 43 11.45 4.47 -22.56
CA TYR A 43 11.78 5.87 -22.36
C TYR A 43 12.67 5.99 -21.14
N ASN A 44 13.73 6.75 -21.22
CA ASN A 44 14.59 7.02 -20.08
C ASN A 44 13.91 7.96 -19.07
N ALA A 45 14.55 8.21 -17.93
CA ALA A 45 14.01 9.07 -16.87
C ALA A 45 13.74 10.53 -17.30
N ALA A 46 14.39 11.01 -18.38
CA ALA A 46 14.10 12.31 -18.98
C ALA A 46 12.90 12.27 -19.96
N GLY A 47 12.26 11.11 -20.12
CA GLY A 47 11.15 10.92 -21.04
C GLY A 47 11.56 10.91 -22.52
N VAL A 48 12.84 10.71 -22.80
CA VAL A 48 13.38 10.56 -24.16
C VAL A 48 13.36 9.09 -24.55
N VAL A 49 13.02 8.80 -25.79
CA VAL A 49 13.04 7.44 -26.34
C VAL A 49 14.48 6.91 -26.38
N ASP A 50 14.71 5.74 -25.82
CA ASP A 50 16.02 5.08 -25.83
C ASP A 50 15.96 3.62 -26.35
N ASN A 51 14.74 3.10 -26.59
CA ASN A 51 14.56 1.82 -27.26
C ASN A 51 13.30 1.81 -28.13
N TRP A 52 13.44 1.24 -29.34
CA TRP A 52 12.38 1.06 -30.34
C TRP A 52 12.07 -0.42 -30.49
N SER A 53 10.83 -0.76 -30.81
CA SER A 53 10.41 -2.13 -31.05
C SER A 53 9.30 -2.18 -32.09
N ASN A 54 9.02 -3.39 -32.61
CA ASN A 54 7.92 -3.58 -33.53
C ASN A 54 6.58 -3.23 -32.83
N LYS A 55 5.63 -2.63 -33.56
CA LYS A 55 4.29 -2.25 -33.07
C LYS A 55 3.52 -3.39 -32.43
N SER A 56 3.80 -4.66 -32.74
CA SER A 56 3.21 -5.81 -32.06
C SER A 56 3.52 -5.85 -30.56
N SER A 57 4.58 -5.17 -30.10
CA SER A 57 4.91 -5.03 -28.67
C SER A 57 3.85 -4.25 -27.89
N LEU A 58 2.95 -3.49 -28.55
CA LEU A 58 1.76 -2.89 -27.92
C LEU A 58 0.88 -3.92 -27.21
N ILE A 59 0.91 -5.20 -27.64
CA ILE A 59 0.17 -6.29 -26.98
C ILE A 59 0.57 -6.41 -25.51
N LEU A 60 1.87 -6.28 -25.20
CA LEU A 60 2.35 -6.29 -23.81
C LEU A 60 1.80 -5.08 -23.00
N LEU A 61 1.77 -3.91 -23.63
CA LEU A 61 1.22 -2.71 -23.02
C LEU A 61 -0.30 -2.85 -22.78
N PHE A 62 -1.04 -3.41 -23.74
CA PHE A 62 -2.48 -3.68 -23.58
C PHE A 62 -2.75 -4.68 -22.47
N PHE A 63 -1.94 -5.73 -22.36
CA PHE A 63 -2.03 -6.68 -21.27
C PHE A 63 -1.79 -6.00 -19.92
N ALA A 64 -0.77 -5.12 -19.82
CA ALA A 64 -0.51 -4.35 -18.61
C ALA A 64 -1.70 -3.43 -18.23
N VAL A 65 -2.30 -2.73 -19.20
CA VAL A 65 -3.49 -1.90 -19.00
C VAL A 65 -4.66 -2.72 -18.48
N LEU A 66 -4.95 -3.89 -19.08
CA LEU A 66 -6.03 -4.79 -18.66
C LEU A 66 -5.80 -5.31 -17.23
N MET A 67 -4.59 -5.77 -16.93
CA MET A 67 -4.22 -6.25 -15.61
C MET A 67 -4.41 -5.17 -14.54
N LEU A 68 -3.89 -3.97 -14.78
CA LEU A 68 -4.00 -2.86 -13.84
C LEU A 68 -5.46 -2.38 -13.70
N MET A 69 -6.21 -2.32 -14.80
CA MET A 69 -7.64 -1.99 -14.77
C MET A 69 -8.41 -3.00 -13.92
N GLY A 70 -8.13 -4.30 -14.04
CA GLY A 70 -8.73 -5.35 -13.23
C GLY A 70 -8.37 -5.24 -11.75
N VAL A 71 -7.08 -5.16 -11.45
CA VAL A 71 -6.58 -5.07 -10.06
C VAL A 71 -7.13 -3.83 -9.35
N MET A 72 -7.07 -2.66 -10.00
CA MET A 72 -7.57 -1.42 -9.42
C MET A 72 -9.09 -1.42 -9.26
N SER A 73 -9.83 -2.06 -10.18
CA SER A 73 -11.29 -2.20 -10.05
C SER A 73 -11.67 -3.12 -8.90
N ILE A 74 -10.93 -4.21 -8.70
CA ILE A 74 -11.10 -5.09 -7.53
C ILE A 74 -10.82 -4.31 -6.25
N ALA A 75 -9.75 -3.51 -6.20
CA ALA A 75 -9.43 -2.67 -5.04
C ALA A 75 -10.54 -1.67 -4.72
N VAL A 76 -11.08 -0.96 -5.73
CA VAL A 76 -12.24 -0.05 -5.59
C VAL A 76 -13.46 -0.81 -5.07
N TYR A 77 -13.74 -1.99 -5.61
CA TYR A 77 -14.87 -2.83 -5.20
C TYR A 77 -14.73 -3.28 -3.73
N VAL A 78 -13.57 -3.82 -3.35
CA VAL A 78 -13.30 -4.30 -1.98
C VAL A 78 -13.45 -3.17 -0.97
N VAL A 79 -12.86 -2.00 -1.23
CA VAL A 79 -12.97 -0.84 -0.32
C VAL A 79 -14.42 -0.37 -0.21
N LYS A 80 -15.16 -0.35 -1.33
CA LYS A 80 -16.58 0.03 -1.34
C LYS A 80 -17.45 -0.94 -0.54
N VAL A 81 -17.29 -2.26 -0.74
CA VAL A 81 -18.07 -3.29 -0.03
C VAL A 81 -17.81 -3.21 1.46
N ASN A 82 -16.56 -3.06 1.89
CA ASN A 82 -16.24 -2.92 3.31
C ASN A 82 -16.77 -1.61 3.92
N MET A 83 -16.81 -0.52 3.14
CA MET A 83 -17.40 0.75 3.56
C MET A 83 -18.94 0.65 3.77
N GLU A 84 -19.62 -0.14 2.91
CA GLU A 84 -21.08 -0.30 2.92
C GLU A 84 -21.55 -1.49 3.79
N SER A 85 -20.65 -2.36 4.24
CA SER A 85 -20.95 -3.58 5.01
C SER A 85 -21.63 -3.25 6.35
N LYS A 86 -22.70 -3.97 6.67
CA LYS A 86 -23.38 -3.88 7.97
C LYS A 86 -22.56 -4.53 9.11
N HIS A 87 -21.65 -5.44 8.78
CA HIS A 87 -20.83 -6.19 9.74
C HIS A 87 -19.49 -5.51 10.05
N SER A 88 -19.10 -4.48 9.28
CA SER A 88 -17.86 -3.73 9.54
C SER A 88 -18.06 -2.73 10.67
N LYS A 89 -17.09 -2.67 11.57
CA LYS A 89 -17.08 -1.75 12.72
C LYS A 89 -16.98 -0.29 12.23
N GLU A 90 -17.51 0.68 12.96
CA GLU A 90 -17.54 2.09 12.54
C GLU A 90 -16.14 2.69 12.32
N ALA A 91 -15.13 2.26 13.08
CA ALA A 91 -13.74 2.67 12.88
C ALA A 91 -13.18 2.18 11.52
N GLU A 92 -13.50 0.93 11.14
CA GLU A 92 -13.14 0.36 9.86
C GLU A 92 -13.85 1.09 8.71
N LYS A 93 -15.16 1.32 8.84
CA LYS A 93 -15.93 2.12 7.87
C LYS A 93 -15.37 3.53 7.71
N SER A 94 -14.92 4.16 8.81
CA SER A 94 -14.32 5.50 8.75
C SER A 94 -13.02 5.50 7.96
N THR A 95 -12.17 4.49 8.14
CA THR A 95 -10.94 4.31 7.37
C THR A 95 -11.26 4.04 5.89
N MET A 96 -12.24 3.16 5.59
CA MET A 96 -12.66 2.87 4.23
C MET A 96 -13.28 4.09 3.52
N ARG A 97 -13.99 4.96 4.27
CA ARG A 97 -14.51 6.24 3.73
C ARG A 97 -13.41 7.20 3.30
N ILE A 98 -12.24 7.15 3.94
CA ILE A 98 -11.06 7.94 3.53
C ILE A 98 -10.34 7.26 2.37
N ALA A 99 -10.20 5.93 2.40
CA ALA A 99 -9.49 5.16 1.39
C ALA A 99 -10.24 5.16 0.03
N TYR A 100 -11.56 5.10 0.03
CA TYR A 100 -12.37 4.98 -1.19
C TYR A 100 -12.08 6.07 -2.25
N PRO A 101 -12.16 7.38 -1.93
CA PRO A 101 -11.83 8.41 -2.89
C PRO A 101 -10.40 8.33 -3.39
N ILE A 102 -9.46 7.98 -2.51
CA ILE A 102 -8.03 7.89 -2.86
C ILE A 102 -7.79 6.77 -3.86
N VAL A 103 -8.34 5.57 -3.62
CA VAL A 103 -8.20 4.43 -4.54
C VAL A 103 -8.87 4.71 -5.90
N VAL A 104 -10.01 5.39 -5.90
CA VAL A 104 -10.69 5.79 -7.16
C VAL A 104 -9.85 6.81 -7.95
N ILE A 105 -9.30 7.82 -7.28
CA ILE A 105 -8.43 8.81 -7.92
C ILE A 105 -7.16 8.14 -8.44
N MET A 106 -6.53 7.26 -7.67
CA MET A 106 -5.34 6.52 -8.10
C MET A 106 -5.63 5.65 -9.33
N ASN A 107 -6.79 4.97 -9.38
CA ASN A 107 -7.19 4.22 -10.57
C ASN A 107 -7.25 5.14 -11.79
N LEU A 108 -7.90 6.31 -11.67
CA LEU A 108 -7.97 7.28 -12.76
C LEU A 108 -6.59 7.76 -13.22
N VAL A 109 -5.71 8.11 -12.28
CA VAL A 109 -4.33 8.55 -12.56
C VAL A 109 -3.55 7.48 -13.33
N VAL A 110 -3.63 6.22 -12.89
CA VAL A 110 -2.96 5.10 -13.55
C VAL A 110 -3.46 4.91 -14.99
N GLN A 111 -4.79 4.95 -15.20
CA GLN A 111 -5.35 4.82 -16.56
C GLN A 111 -4.96 5.98 -17.47
N LEU A 112 -4.97 7.21 -16.97
CA LEU A 112 -4.51 8.40 -17.72
C LEU A 112 -3.04 8.30 -18.10
N MET A 113 -2.20 7.81 -17.19
CA MET A 113 -0.78 7.61 -17.45
C MET A 113 -0.55 6.60 -18.60
N PHE A 114 -1.21 5.43 -18.53
CA PHE A 114 -1.08 4.44 -19.59
C PHE A 114 -1.66 4.91 -20.91
N ALA A 115 -2.74 5.69 -20.90
CA ALA A 115 -3.27 6.34 -22.10
C ALA A 115 -2.25 7.29 -22.72
N TYR A 116 -1.56 8.10 -21.91
CA TYR A 116 -0.53 9.01 -22.38
C TYR A 116 0.70 8.27 -22.91
N ILE A 117 1.20 7.23 -22.24
CA ILE A 117 2.29 6.38 -22.72
C ILE A 117 1.91 5.76 -24.07
N THR A 118 0.72 5.15 -24.17
CA THR A 118 0.23 4.56 -25.41
C THR A 118 0.16 5.59 -26.53
N PHE A 119 -0.39 6.78 -26.25
CA PHE A 119 -0.44 7.87 -27.20
C PHE A 119 0.95 8.27 -27.70
N CYS A 120 1.93 8.45 -26.81
CA CYS A 120 3.30 8.76 -27.19
C CYS A 120 3.95 7.65 -28.01
N SER A 121 3.72 6.37 -27.66
CA SER A 121 4.25 5.23 -28.40
C SER A 121 3.66 5.16 -29.81
N VAL A 122 2.34 5.23 -30.00
CA VAL A 122 1.71 5.13 -31.33
C VAL A 122 1.96 6.36 -32.20
N THR A 123 2.29 7.52 -31.63
CA THR A 123 2.61 8.75 -32.36
C THR A 123 4.11 9.02 -32.48
N CYS A 124 4.95 8.08 -32.00
CA CYS A 124 6.41 8.19 -32.00
C CYS A 124 6.94 9.47 -31.32
N ARG A 125 6.32 9.88 -30.20
CA ARG A 125 6.67 11.10 -29.45
C ARG A 125 7.40 10.77 -28.15
N PRO A 126 8.29 11.64 -27.67
CA PRO A 126 8.86 11.52 -26.31
C PRO A 126 7.79 11.78 -25.25
N LEU A 127 7.94 11.20 -24.06
CA LEU A 127 7.05 11.48 -22.90
C LEU A 127 7.25 12.88 -22.32
N GLY A 128 8.43 13.44 -22.52
CA GLY A 128 8.82 14.76 -21.97
C GLY A 128 9.33 14.67 -20.52
N ARG A 129 10.18 15.63 -20.16
CA ARG A 129 10.93 15.66 -18.89
C ARG A 129 10.03 15.71 -17.64
N MET A 130 8.83 16.28 -17.77
CA MET A 130 7.89 16.45 -16.64
C MET A 130 6.99 15.22 -16.41
N PHE A 131 6.99 14.25 -17.33
CA PHE A 131 6.12 13.07 -17.20
C PHE A 131 6.39 12.31 -15.89
N LEU A 132 7.64 11.92 -15.65
CA LEU A 132 8.02 11.12 -14.49
C LEU A 132 7.77 11.87 -13.15
N PRO A 133 8.19 13.14 -12.97
CA PRO A 133 7.86 13.91 -11.77
C PRO A 133 6.35 14.04 -11.50
N ILE A 134 5.56 14.34 -12.54
CA ILE A 134 4.11 14.45 -12.44
C ILE A 134 3.50 13.12 -12.04
N PHE A 135 3.90 12.04 -12.70
CA PHE A 135 3.42 10.70 -12.40
C PHE A 135 3.73 10.27 -10.97
N LEU A 136 4.98 10.41 -10.52
CA LEU A 136 5.39 10.06 -9.16
C LEU A 136 4.59 10.88 -8.13
N THR A 137 4.47 12.19 -8.34
CA THR A 137 3.69 13.05 -7.44
C THR A 137 2.22 12.65 -7.40
N ALA A 138 1.59 12.44 -8.56
CA ALA A 138 0.18 12.07 -8.66
C ALA A 138 -0.12 10.70 -8.03
N THR A 139 0.85 9.78 -8.04
CA THR A 139 0.71 8.44 -7.45
C THR A 139 1.01 8.44 -5.95
N PHE A 140 2.09 9.07 -5.50
CA PHE A 140 2.55 8.99 -4.12
C PHE A 140 1.93 10.03 -3.19
N ALA A 141 1.52 11.21 -3.68
CA ALA A 141 0.91 12.23 -2.83
C ALA A 141 -0.44 11.76 -2.21
N PRO A 142 -1.36 11.10 -2.95
CA PRO A 142 -2.58 10.54 -2.35
C PRO A 142 -2.30 9.46 -1.31
N LEU A 143 -1.28 8.60 -1.53
CA LEU A 143 -0.84 7.59 -0.56
C LEU A 143 -0.28 8.25 0.70
N GLY A 144 0.59 9.23 0.56
CA GLY A 144 1.12 10.01 1.68
C GLY A 144 0.01 10.70 2.48
N TYR A 145 -0.99 11.26 1.79
CA TYR A 145 -2.16 11.85 2.43
C TYR A 145 -2.99 10.80 3.20
N LEU A 146 -3.17 9.60 2.63
CA LEU A 146 -3.86 8.50 3.32
C LEU A 146 -3.13 8.12 4.61
N VAL A 147 -1.81 7.90 4.53
CA VAL A 147 -0.98 7.58 5.70
C VAL A 147 -1.07 8.70 6.74
N TYR A 148 -0.91 9.97 6.34
CA TYR A 148 -1.05 11.12 7.24
C TYR A 148 -2.41 11.17 7.93
N LYS A 149 -3.51 10.95 7.21
CA LYS A 149 -4.86 10.93 7.79
C LYS A 149 -5.05 9.76 8.76
N CYS A 150 -4.58 8.57 8.41
CA CYS A 150 -4.66 7.41 9.28
C CYS A 150 -3.84 7.61 10.56
N THR A 151 -2.62 8.17 10.46
CA THR A 151 -1.79 8.48 11.63
C THR A 151 -2.41 9.58 12.50
N LYS A 152 -3.03 10.61 11.90
CA LYS A 152 -3.70 11.70 12.65
C LYS A 152 -4.93 11.19 13.41
N ILE A 153 -5.71 10.27 12.86
CA ILE A 153 -6.83 9.63 13.56
C ILE A 153 -6.31 8.84 14.76
N GLN A 154 -5.14 8.21 14.64
CA GLN A 154 -4.47 7.53 15.75
C GLN A 154 -3.83 8.50 16.75
N SER A 155 -3.43 9.72 16.33
CA SER A 155 -2.68 10.68 17.15
C SER A 155 -3.54 11.59 18.05
N THR A 156 -4.86 11.59 17.92
CA THR A 156 -5.76 12.32 18.84
C THR A 156 -5.70 11.74 20.27
N SER A 157 -5.01 10.61 20.45
CA SER A 157 -4.65 10.00 21.74
C SER A 157 -3.34 10.55 22.37
N ASN A 158 -2.83 11.70 21.91
CA ASN A 158 -1.46 12.16 22.24
C ASN A 158 -1.27 12.72 23.67
N SER A 159 -2.32 13.00 24.44
CA SER A 159 -2.19 13.40 25.86
C SER A 159 -1.68 12.24 26.75
N GLN A 160 -1.82 11.00 26.31
CA GLN A 160 -1.31 9.83 27.01
C GLN A 160 0.18 9.53 26.71
N LYS A 161 0.76 10.10 25.64
CA LYS A 161 2.12 9.78 25.18
C LYS A 161 3.24 10.10 26.20
N LEU A 162 3.10 11.18 26.97
CA LEU A 162 4.13 11.61 27.94
C LEU A 162 4.13 10.75 29.21
N VAL A 163 2.95 10.32 29.68
CA VAL A 163 2.83 9.41 30.82
C VAL A 163 3.37 8.02 30.46
N TYR A 164 3.05 7.52 29.27
CA TYR A 164 3.48 6.20 28.78
C TYR A 164 4.99 6.09 28.51
N LYS A 165 5.69 7.16 28.12
CA LYS A 165 7.15 7.12 27.91
C LYS A 165 7.90 6.79 29.21
N ARG A 166 7.46 7.31 30.36
CA ARG A 166 8.05 6.99 31.69
C ARG A 166 7.78 5.55 32.12
N ILE A 167 6.60 5.01 31.79
CA ILE A 167 6.25 3.63 32.12
C ILE A 167 7.05 2.65 31.23
N GLU A 168 7.25 2.97 29.94
CA GLU A 168 8.01 2.15 28.97
C GLU A 168 9.49 1.96 29.43
N GLU A 169 10.08 2.99 30.05
CA GLU A 169 11.44 2.93 30.59
C GLU A 169 11.53 2.10 31.89
N ALA A 170 10.46 2.07 32.69
CA ALA A 170 10.40 1.29 33.93
C ALA A 170 10.07 -0.19 33.70
N GLU A 171 9.28 -0.52 32.67
CA GLU A 171 8.82 -1.89 32.35
C GLU A 171 9.75 -2.66 31.41
N ALA A 172 10.78 -2.03 30.85
CA ALA A 172 11.70 -2.65 29.89
C ALA A 172 12.47 -3.85 30.44
N GLY A 173 12.51 -4.04 31.77
CA GLY A 173 13.19 -5.16 32.41
C GLY A 173 12.46 -6.51 32.36
N GLU A 174 11.13 -6.53 32.21
CA GLU A 174 10.30 -7.77 32.23
C GLU A 174 9.53 -8.03 30.91
N ALA A 175 9.70 -7.20 29.90
CA ALA A 175 8.92 -7.26 28.68
C ALA A 175 9.41 -8.37 27.74
N LYS A 176 8.51 -9.29 27.36
CA LYS A 176 8.80 -10.36 26.41
C LYS A 176 8.54 -9.92 24.97
N VAL A 177 9.58 -9.99 24.12
CA VAL A 177 9.54 -9.53 22.73
C VAL A 177 9.32 -10.68 21.78
N TYR A 178 8.34 -10.53 20.88
CA TYR A 178 8.07 -11.43 19.77
C TYR A 178 8.28 -10.71 18.44
N HIS A 179 9.00 -11.34 17.52
CA HIS A 179 9.15 -10.83 16.16
C HIS A 179 7.96 -11.25 15.28
N THR A 180 7.71 -10.47 14.24
CA THR A 180 6.72 -10.85 13.22
C THR A 180 7.18 -12.07 12.45
N ALA A 181 6.26 -13.00 12.18
CA ALA A 181 6.48 -14.04 11.19
C ALA A 181 6.30 -13.45 9.80
N ILE A 182 7.18 -13.85 8.89
CA ILE A 182 7.14 -13.44 7.48
C ILE A 182 6.93 -14.69 6.66
N ASP A 183 5.92 -14.71 5.80
CA ASP A 183 5.74 -15.80 4.87
C ASP A 183 6.88 -15.79 3.85
N TRP A 184 7.48 -16.96 3.59
CA TRP A 184 8.68 -17.06 2.76
C TRP A 184 8.52 -16.44 1.36
N TRP A 185 7.34 -16.63 0.74
CA TRP A 185 7.04 -16.07 -0.58
C TRP A 185 6.94 -14.53 -0.56
N LEU A 186 6.38 -13.96 0.53
CA LEU A 186 6.28 -12.51 0.70
C LEU A 186 7.67 -11.91 0.97
N GLY A 187 8.47 -12.56 1.84
CA GLY A 187 9.86 -12.17 2.08
C GLY A 187 10.69 -12.21 0.80
N LEU A 188 10.57 -13.29 0.01
CA LEU A 188 11.24 -13.41 -1.28
C LEU A 188 10.82 -12.31 -2.26
N LEU A 189 9.51 -12.03 -2.35
CA LEU A 189 8.97 -10.96 -3.21
C LEU A 189 9.55 -9.59 -2.84
N LEU A 190 9.54 -9.25 -1.55
CA LEU A 190 10.06 -7.96 -1.07
C LEU A 190 11.57 -7.82 -1.33
N VAL A 191 12.35 -8.87 -1.07
CA VAL A 191 13.79 -8.88 -1.36
C VAL A 191 14.04 -8.80 -2.87
N ALA A 192 13.28 -9.50 -3.69
CA ALA A 192 13.40 -9.43 -5.15
C ALA A 192 13.07 -8.02 -5.67
N CYS A 193 12.08 -7.33 -5.10
CA CYS A 193 11.80 -5.93 -5.42
C CYS A 193 12.97 -5.02 -5.08
N GLU A 194 13.57 -5.15 -3.88
CA GLU A 194 14.74 -4.35 -3.49
C GLU A 194 15.94 -4.60 -4.42
N VAL A 195 16.23 -5.87 -4.73
CA VAL A 195 17.31 -6.23 -5.64
C VAL A 195 17.08 -5.65 -7.04
N LEU A 196 15.82 -5.68 -7.53
CA LEU A 196 15.47 -5.08 -8.81
C LEU A 196 15.70 -3.57 -8.81
N PHE A 197 15.26 -2.86 -7.76
CA PHE A 197 15.48 -1.41 -7.67
C PHE A 197 16.96 -1.06 -7.58
N LEU A 198 17.75 -1.82 -6.81
CA LEU A 198 19.20 -1.66 -6.77
C LEU A 198 19.84 -1.91 -8.14
N TYR A 199 19.41 -2.94 -8.86
CA TYR A 199 19.88 -3.21 -10.21
C TYR A 199 19.58 -2.04 -11.17
N LEU A 200 18.35 -1.49 -11.12
CA LEU A 200 17.95 -0.35 -11.98
C LEU A 200 18.73 0.94 -11.68
N VAL A 201 19.27 1.08 -10.47
CA VAL A 201 20.17 2.20 -10.12
C VAL A 201 21.60 1.94 -10.57
N ILE A 202 22.11 0.71 -10.40
CA ILE A 202 23.51 0.37 -10.61
C ILE A 202 23.84 0.17 -12.10
N GLU A 203 22.90 -0.42 -12.86
CA GLU A 203 23.10 -0.74 -14.28
C GLU A 203 23.48 0.47 -15.16
N PRO A 204 22.77 1.63 -15.10
CA PRO A 204 23.17 2.82 -15.83
C PRO A 204 24.52 3.39 -15.41
N ILE A 205 24.86 3.27 -14.13
CA ILE A 205 26.15 3.74 -13.61
C ILE A 205 27.29 2.90 -14.21
N ILE A 206 27.17 1.56 -14.23
CA ILE A 206 28.19 0.66 -14.75
C ILE A 206 28.31 0.78 -16.26
N LYS A 207 27.19 0.79 -17.00
CA LYS A 207 27.22 0.75 -18.48
C LYS A 207 27.48 2.09 -19.14
N ARG A 208 27.03 3.20 -18.51
CA ARG A 208 27.02 4.53 -19.15
C ARG A 208 27.77 5.58 -18.32
N GLY A 209 28.21 5.27 -17.10
CA GLY A 209 28.81 6.26 -16.19
C GLY A 209 27.84 7.37 -15.74
N ILE A 210 26.53 7.14 -15.86
CA ILE A 210 25.50 8.16 -15.62
C ILE A 210 24.72 7.80 -14.35
N ILE A 211 24.57 8.76 -13.43
CA ILE A 211 23.71 8.63 -12.26
C ILE A 211 22.30 9.11 -12.64
N GLU A 212 21.35 8.18 -12.67
CA GLU A 212 19.94 8.51 -12.86
C GLU A 212 19.26 8.82 -11.52
N TRP A 213 19.28 10.08 -11.14
CA TRP A 213 18.76 10.58 -9.84
C TRP A 213 17.30 10.18 -9.59
N SER A 214 16.47 10.09 -10.62
CA SER A 214 15.08 9.67 -10.53
C SER A 214 14.93 8.21 -10.06
N MET A 215 15.74 7.29 -10.61
CA MET A 215 15.78 5.89 -10.20
C MET A 215 16.34 5.72 -8.79
N MET A 216 17.36 6.52 -8.46
CA MET A 216 17.92 6.54 -7.10
C MET A 216 16.89 7.01 -6.07
N LEU A 217 16.14 8.09 -6.34
CA LEU A 217 15.08 8.57 -5.45
C LEU A 217 13.95 7.53 -5.31
N LEU A 218 13.58 6.86 -6.41
CA LEU A 218 12.59 5.80 -6.40
C LEU A 218 13.05 4.62 -5.53
N ALA A 219 14.28 4.14 -5.73
CA ALA A 219 14.86 3.04 -4.94
C ALA A 219 14.91 3.39 -3.45
N VAL A 220 15.40 4.59 -3.09
CA VAL A 220 15.42 5.05 -1.69
C VAL A 220 14.01 5.12 -1.11
N GLY A 221 13.04 5.65 -1.86
CA GLY A 221 11.64 5.72 -1.43
C GLY A 221 11.04 4.32 -1.18
N MET A 222 11.31 3.37 -2.05
CA MET A 222 10.86 1.98 -1.89
C MET A 222 11.54 1.30 -0.69
N SER A 223 12.86 1.49 -0.51
CA SER A 223 13.57 0.96 0.65
C SER A 223 13.04 1.52 1.97
N ILE A 224 12.72 2.82 2.05
CA ILE A 224 12.08 3.44 3.22
C ILE A 224 10.70 2.80 3.51
N MET A 225 9.98 2.38 2.47
CA MET A 225 8.69 1.71 2.64
C MET A 225 8.81 0.23 3.01
N ILE A 226 9.76 -0.49 2.43
CA ILE A 226 9.87 -1.96 2.56
C ILE A 226 10.67 -2.36 3.80
N LEU A 227 11.84 -1.77 4.04
CA LEU A 227 12.74 -2.20 5.11
C LEU A 227 12.12 -2.15 6.52
N PRO A 228 11.31 -1.12 6.88
CA PRO A 228 10.68 -1.07 8.21
C PRO A 228 9.70 -2.21 8.49
N LEU A 229 9.15 -2.85 7.45
CA LEU A 229 8.24 -3.99 7.61
C LEU A 229 8.92 -5.18 8.29
N PHE A 230 10.22 -5.38 8.04
CA PHE A 230 11.00 -6.43 8.69
C PHE A 230 11.27 -6.14 10.19
N GLY A 231 11.09 -4.90 10.63
CA GLY A 231 11.27 -4.44 12.01
C GLY A 231 10.04 -4.52 12.91
N ILE A 232 8.93 -5.12 12.46
CA ILE A 232 7.71 -5.25 13.26
C ILE A 232 7.94 -6.19 14.44
N LYS A 233 7.58 -5.72 15.66
CA LYS A 233 7.74 -6.46 16.91
C LYS A 233 6.47 -6.34 17.76
N TYR A 234 6.21 -7.38 18.53
CA TYR A 234 5.11 -7.45 19.50
C TYR A 234 5.71 -7.64 20.89
N VAL A 235 5.46 -6.72 21.78
CA VAL A 235 6.03 -6.72 23.13
C VAL A 235 4.92 -6.91 24.14
N LEU A 236 5.01 -7.99 24.92
CA LEU A 236 4.10 -8.26 26.02
C LEU A 236 4.65 -7.57 27.29
N CYS A 237 4.13 -6.36 27.57
CA CYS A 237 4.43 -5.63 28.80
C CYS A 237 3.60 -6.18 29.98
N SER A 238 3.72 -5.59 31.18
CA SER A 238 2.94 -6.00 32.36
C SER A 238 1.44 -5.79 32.17
N GLU A 239 1.00 -4.61 31.72
CA GLU A 239 -0.42 -4.21 31.65
C GLU A 239 -0.96 -4.10 30.22
N HIS A 240 -0.11 -4.11 29.21
CA HIS A 240 -0.52 -3.91 27.83
C HIS A 240 0.33 -4.69 26.81
N LEU A 241 -0.26 -4.95 25.66
CA LEU A 241 0.41 -5.39 24.45
C LEU A 241 0.88 -4.16 23.66
N LEU A 242 2.19 -4.06 23.38
CA LEU A 242 2.76 -3.05 22.49
C LEU A 242 3.06 -3.68 21.14
N ILE A 243 2.44 -3.16 20.08
CA ILE A 243 2.71 -3.51 18.70
C ILE A 243 3.56 -2.41 18.08
N SER A 244 4.84 -2.68 17.85
CA SER A 244 5.77 -1.73 17.25
C SER A 244 5.91 -2.03 15.77
N MET A 245 5.45 -1.10 14.92
CA MET A 245 5.51 -1.19 13.46
C MET A 245 6.71 -0.43 12.89
N SER A 246 7.82 -0.36 13.63
CA SER A 246 9.03 0.38 13.25
C SER A 246 8.72 1.85 12.93
N LEU A 247 8.95 2.31 11.69
CA LEU A 247 8.68 3.70 11.27
C LEU A 247 7.17 4.02 11.15
N TYR A 248 6.30 3.00 11.02
CA TYR A 248 4.85 3.20 10.85
C TYR A 248 4.10 3.46 12.15
N GLY A 249 4.80 3.47 13.30
CA GLY A 249 4.22 3.83 14.58
C GLY A 249 4.14 2.67 15.57
N LYS A 250 3.51 2.95 16.71
CA LYS A 250 3.29 1.99 17.80
C LYS A 250 1.81 1.97 18.17
N LEU A 251 1.25 0.79 18.39
CA LEU A 251 -0.11 0.58 18.90
C LEU A 251 0.00 -0.10 20.26
N ARG A 252 -0.74 0.41 21.24
CA ARG A 252 -0.86 -0.17 22.58
C ARG A 252 -2.27 -0.66 22.81
N VAL A 253 -2.42 -1.85 23.34
CA VAL A 253 -3.71 -2.47 23.69
C VAL A 253 -3.61 -2.98 25.12
N ARG A 254 -4.38 -2.42 26.05
CA ARG A 254 -4.44 -2.91 27.43
C ARG A 254 -5.09 -4.29 27.47
N TYR A 255 -4.61 -5.18 28.34
CA TYR A 255 -5.20 -6.52 28.45
C TYR A 255 -6.66 -6.47 28.89
N THR A 256 -7.03 -5.49 29.76
CA THR A 256 -8.43 -5.24 30.19
C THR A 256 -9.36 -4.87 29.03
N ASP A 257 -8.84 -4.27 27.98
CA ASP A 257 -9.63 -3.81 26.83
C ASP A 257 -9.82 -4.92 25.77
N ILE A 258 -9.07 -6.04 25.87
CA ILE A 258 -9.14 -7.14 24.92
C ILE A 258 -10.41 -7.97 25.15
N VAL A 259 -11.24 -8.04 24.13
CA VAL A 259 -12.50 -8.82 24.14
C VAL A 259 -12.25 -10.25 23.72
N GLU A 260 -11.53 -10.46 22.62
CA GLU A 260 -11.31 -11.79 22.04
C GLU A 260 -9.92 -11.88 21.37
N VAL A 261 -9.28 -13.04 21.51
CA VAL A 261 -8.03 -13.38 20.80
C VAL A 261 -8.26 -14.68 20.04
N LYS A 262 -8.19 -14.63 18.71
CA LYS A 262 -8.42 -15.83 17.88
C LYS A 262 -7.44 -15.98 16.75
N LYS A 263 -7.20 -17.22 16.34
CA LYS A 263 -6.41 -17.54 15.14
C LYS A 263 -7.22 -17.19 13.89
N THR A 264 -6.58 -16.57 12.92
CA THR A 264 -7.22 -16.20 11.66
C THR A 264 -6.23 -16.29 10.49
N ASN A 265 -6.77 -16.42 9.28
CA ASN A 265 -6.03 -16.28 8.03
C ASN A 265 -6.55 -15.06 7.22
N ASN A 266 -7.21 -14.12 7.89
CA ASN A 266 -7.77 -12.92 7.25
C ASN A 266 -6.66 -12.13 6.52
N PRO A 267 -6.76 -11.89 5.20
CA PRO A 267 -5.73 -11.18 4.42
C PRO A 267 -5.76 -9.66 4.57
N LEU A 268 -6.68 -9.09 5.35
CA LEU A 268 -6.78 -7.63 5.53
C LEU A 268 -5.44 -7.02 5.94
N SER A 269 -5.18 -5.81 5.44
CA SER A 269 -3.96 -5.07 5.76
C SER A 269 -3.86 -4.78 7.25
N SER A 270 -2.71 -5.11 7.85
CA SER A 270 -2.48 -4.97 9.29
C SER A 270 -0.99 -5.06 9.62
N ALA A 271 -0.64 -4.95 10.90
CA ALA A 271 0.70 -5.12 11.45
C ALA A 271 1.20 -6.60 11.39
N ALA A 272 0.99 -7.28 10.26
CA ALA A 272 1.26 -8.71 10.09
C ALA A 272 1.87 -8.98 8.71
N MET A 273 2.99 -9.69 8.67
CA MET A 273 3.74 -10.06 7.45
C MET A 273 3.51 -11.53 7.04
N SER A 274 2.58 -12.23 7.68
CA SER A 274 2.20 -13.60 7.36
C SER A 274 0.68 -13.74 7.33
N LEU A 275 0.16 -14.69 6.56
CA LEU A 275 -1.25 -15.07 6.56
C LEU A 275 -1.64 -15.92 7.79
N ARG A 276 -0.66 -16.49 8.51
CA ARG A 276 -0.88 -17.17 9.79
C ARG A 276 -0.98 -16.15 10.92
N ARG A 277 -2.15 -15.54 11.08
CA ARG A 277 -2.40 -14.37 11.95
C ARG A 277 -3.14 -14.71 13.23
N ILE A 278 -3.03 -13.78 14.17
CA ILE A 278 -3.88 -13.67 15.36
C ILE A 278 -4.71 -12.42 15.18
N GLN A 279 -6.00 -12.52 15.35
CA GLN A 279 -6.92 -11.41 15.47
C GLN A 279 -7.10 -11.10 16.96
N ILE A 280 -6.90 -9.85 17.33
CA ILE A 280 -7.17 -9.32 18.66
C ILE A 280 -8.28 -8.28 18.50
N ASP A 281 -9.45 -8.60 19.04
CA ASP A 281 -10.59 -7.69 19.14
C ASP A 281 -10.53 -6.99 20.50
N TYR A 282 -10.57 -5.68 20.52
CA TYR A 282 -10.47 -4.86 21.74
C TYR A 282 -11.38 -3.64 21.67
N VAL A 283 -11.70 -3.06 22.84
CA VAL A 283 -12.51 -1.85 22.97
C VAL A 283 -11.62 -0.70 23.39
N GLU A 284 -11.65 0.40 22.66
CA GLU A 284 -10.94 1.63 22.98
C GLU A 284 -11.92 2.82 22.88
N ASN A 285 -12.16 3.52 23.99
CA ASN A 285 -13.13 4.63 24.07
C ASN A 285 -14.52 4.23 23.54
N ASP A 286 -15.06 3.12 24.02
CA ASP A 286 -16.36 2.53 23.64
C ASP A 286 -16.47 2.14 22.15
N VAL A 287 -15.35 2.15 21.43
CA VAL A 287 -15.29 1.73 20.03
C VAL A 287 -14.61 0.37 19.92
N HIS A 288 -15.34 -0.60 19.37
CA HIS A 288 -14.76 -1.90 19.03
C HIS A 288 -13.72 -1.77 17.93
N ARG A 289 -12.52 -2.23 18.18
CA ARG A 289 -11.39 -2.25 17.24
C ARG A 289 -10.84 -3.66 17.05
N MET A 290 -10.16 -3.86 15.97
CA MET A 290 -9.50 -5.11 15.62
C MET A 290 -8.08 -4.82 15.15
N VAL A 291 -7.13 -5.64 15.60
CA VAL A 291 -5.78 -5.66 15.03
C VAL A 291 -5.39 -7.09 14.67
N LEU A 292 -4.73 -7.24 13.53
CA LEU A 292 -4.18 -8.51 13.06
C LEU A 292 -2.67 -8.47 13.22
N ILE A 293 -2.11 -9.49 13.86
CA ILE A 293 -0.68 -9.65 14.10
C ILE A 293 -0.21 -11.06 13.70
N SER A 294 1.07 -11.22 13.46
CA SER A 294 1.63 -12.52 13.06
C SER A 294 2.91 -12.86 13.84
N PRO A 295 2.84 -13.15 15.15
CA PRO A 295 4.01 -13.52 15.94
C PRO A 295 4.57 -14.88 15.51
N VAL A 296 5.90 -15.04 15.53
CA VAL A 296 6.60 -16.28 15.15
C VAL A 296 6.09 -17.49 15.96
N LYS A 297 5.95 -17.35 17.28
CA LYS A 297 5.46 -18.42 18.18
C LYS A 297 3.98 -18.20 18.52
N ARG A 298 3.08 -18.35 17.53
CA ARG A 298 1.66 -18.00 17.63
C ARG A 298 0.91 -18.68 18.80
N LYS A 299 1.17 -19.96 19.09
CA LYS A 299 0.49 -20.68 20.21
C LYS A 299 0.90 -20.10 21.55
N THR A 300 2.20 -20.05 21.83
CA THR A 300 2.77 -19.50 23.07
C THR A 300 2.35 -18.05 23.29
N PHE A 301 2.31 -17.25 22.21
CA PHE A 301 1.89 -15.84 22.30
C PHE A 301 0.42 -15.70 22.76
N ILE A 302 -0.50 -16.55 22.25
CA ILE A 302 -1.91 -16.57 22.66
C ILE A 302 -2.02 -16.97 24.14
N GLU A 303 -1.32 -18.06 24.55
CA GLU A 303 -1.33 -18.53 25.92
C GLU A 303 -0.87 -17.46 26.91
N GLU A 304 0.19 -16.72 26.58
CA GLU A 304 0.71 -15.65 27.40
C GLU A 304 -0.22 -14.42 27.47
N ILE A 305 -0.86 -14.04 26.37
CA ILE A 305 -1.88 -12.96 26.39
C ILE A 305 -3.05 -13.36 27.28
N GLU A 306 -3.57 -14.60 27.14
CA GLU A 306 -4.70 -15.05 27.96
C GLU A 306 -4.32 -15.12 29.44
N GLN A 307 -3.09 -15.56 29.75
CA GLN A 307 -2.58 -15.54 31.14
C GLN A 307 -2.48 -14.11 31.71
N LYS A 308 -2.10 -13.13 30.90
CA LYS A 308 -2.03 -11.73 31.33
C LYS A 308 -3.43 -11.11 31.48
N ARG A 309 -4.38 -11.45 30.58
CA ARG A 309 -5.79 -11.05 30.69
C ARG A 309 -6.45 -11.58 31.96
N SER A 310 -6.17 -12.82 32.35
CA SER A 310 -6.75 -13.41 33.55
C SER A 310 -6.20 -12.81 34.86
N LYS A 311 -5.07 -12.10 34.80
CA LYS A 311 -4.44 -11.42 35.96
C LYS A 311 -4.75 -9.91 36.03
N SER A 312 -5.30 -9.34 34.94
CA SER A 312 -5.67 -7.93 34.81
C SER A 312 -7.15 -7.73 35.14
#